data_180d631044b81b667d59192c59e7e3c7
#
_entry.id   180d631044b81b667d59192c59e7e3c7
#
_cell.length_a   1.000
_cell.length_b   1.000
_cell.length_c   1.000
_cell.angle_alpha   90.00
_cell.angle_beta   90.00
_cell.angle_gamma   90.00
#
_symmetry.space_group_name_H-M   'P 1'
#
loop_
_entity.id
_entity.type
_entity.pdbx_description
1 polymer ?
#
loop_
_entity_poly.entity_id
_entity_poly.type
_entity_poly.pdbx_seq_one_letter_code
_entity_poly.pdbx_strand_id
1 'polypeptide(L)'
;MNTRSFQRIDVHQARELLQRPDTVLLDCRHPSDFRAGHIAGASPLGDYNADDHVLNIAKHRPVLIYCYHGNASQMRAQLFADFGFAEVYSLDGGYEAWCKVHAPANPQLTEALQCWLMAQEFPAADIHARTRDGVTPLMRAAGEGNPERVAELLAAGADPQQRNNDGNQALWFACVSENLDTLDLLVAVGANLNHQNDNGATCLMYAASAGKTSVVERLLAFGADRSLLSLDDFTALDMAANLECLNLLRETPRRVKAAT
;
A
#
# COMPACT_ATOMS: atom_id res chain seq x y z
N MET A 1 -20.48 -37.05 -21.30
CA MET A 1 -20.33 -35.59 -21.41
C MET A 1 -18.88 -35.29 -21.14
N ASN A 2 -18.11 -34.81 -22.12
CA ASN A 2 -16.72 -34.45 -21.90
C ASN A 2 -16.72 -33.15 -21.09
N THR A 3 -16.49 -33.24 -19.76
CA THR A 3 -16.31 -32.05 -18.93
C THR A 3 -15.01 -31.40 -19.34
N ARG A 4 -15.08 -30.25 -20.01
CA ARG A 4 -13.93 -29.42 -20.27
C ARG A 4 -13.40 -28.93 -18.92
N SER A 5 -12.10 -29.03 -18.69
CA SER A 5 -11.46 -28.52 -17.47
C SER A 5 -10.44 -27.47 -17.86
N PHE A 6 -10.21 -26.54 -16.94
CA PHE A 6 -9.11 -25.57 -17.07
C PHE A 6 -7.76 -26.24 -16.77
N GLN A 7 -6.67 -25.58 -17.17
CA GLN A 7 -5.31 -25.97 -16.85
C GLN A 7 -4.71 -25.01 -15.84
N ARG A 8 -3.93 -25.57 -14.92
CA ARG A 8 -3.10 -24.76 -14.02
C ARG A 8 -1.74 -24.56 -14.68
N ILE A 9 -1.27 -23.32 -14.70
CA ILE A 9 0.03 -22.97 -15.31
C ILE A 9 0.85 -22.11 -14.34
N ASP A 10 2.15 -22.28 -14.38
CA ASP A 10 3.09 -21.46 -13.62
C ASP A 10 3.33 -20.11 -14.30
N VAL A 11 4.13 -19.25 -13.66
CA VAL A 11 4.42 -17.90 -14.15
C VAL A 11 5.17 -17.90 -15.48
N HIS A 12 6.05 -18.89 -15.73
CA HIS A 12 6.81 -18.98 -16.99
C HIS A 12 5.90 -19.34 -18.15
N GLN A 13 5.04 -20.34 -17.97
CA GLN A 13 4.02 -20.72 -18.93
C GLN A 13 3.01 -19.60 -19.20
N ALA A 14 2.63 -18.88 -18.15
CA ALA A 14 1.74 -17.71 -18.28
C ALA A 14 2.39 -16.60 -19.12
N ARG A 15 3.71 -16.34 -18.97
CA ARG A 15 4.42 -15.38 -19.82
C ARG A 15 4.39 -15.77 -21.29
N GLU A 16 4.67 -17.04 -21.60
CA GLU A 16 4.61 -17.53 -22.98
C GLU A 16 3.21 -17.38 -23.56
N LEU A 17 2.19 -17.74 -22.79
CA LEU A 17 0.78 -17.58 -23.18
C LEU A 17 0.42 -16.11 -23.45
N LEU A 18 0.91 -15.17 -22.65
CA LEU A 18 0.63 -13.74 -22.80
C LEU A 18 1.36 -13.08 -24.00
N GLN A 19 2.31 -13.79 -24.64
CA GLN A 19 2.87 -13.34 -25.92
C GLN A 19 1.89 -13.51 -27.09
N ARG A 20 0.86 -14.33 -26.92
CA ARG A 20 -0.20 -14.48 -27.91
C ARG A 20 -1.13 -13.27 -27.84
N PRO A 21 -1.29 -12.51 -28.93
CA PRO A 21 -2.04 -11.24 -28.91
C PRO A 21 -3.55 -11.42 -28.69
N ASP A 22 -4.06 -12.65 -28.86
CA ASP A 22 -5.45 -13.01 -28.67
C ASP A 22 -5.77 -13.48 -27.24
N THR A 23 -4.78 -13.61 -26.36
CA THR A 23 -4.98 -14.03 -24.97
C THR A 23 -5.73 -12.97 -24.18
N VAL A 24 -6.77 -13.40 -23.46
CA VAL A 24 -7.52 -12.56 -22.52
C VAL A 24 -6.99 -12.82 -21.12
N LEU A 25 -6.62 -11.77 -20.44
CA LEU A 25 -6.12 -11.82 -19.06
C LEU A 25 -7.13 -11.21 -18.10
N LEU A 26 -7.55 -11.98 -17.09
CA LEU A 26 -8.59 -11.58 -16.15
C LEU A 26 -8.07 -11.65 -14.70
N ASP A 27 -8.30 -10.59 -13.96
CA ASP A 27 -7.96 -10.46 -12.54
C ASP A 27 -9.20 -10.60 -11.66
N CYS A 28 -9.32 -11.69 -10.91
CA CYS A 28 -10.46 -11.91 -10.03
C CYS A 28 -10.21 -11.51 -8.56
N ARG A 29 -9.24 -10.65 -8.29
CA ARG A 29 -9.03 -10.01 -6.99
C ARG A 29 -10.10 -8.94 -6.72
N HIS A 30 -10.09 -8.41 -5.50
CA HIS A 30 -10.96 -7.28 -5.17
C HIS A 30 -10.63 -6.05 -6.03
N PRO A 31 -11.62 -5.21 -6.40
CA PRO A 31 -11.39 -4.02 -7.24
C PRO A 31 -10.36 -3.02 -6.68
N SER A 32 -10.20 -2.94 -5.35
CA SER A 32 -9.16 -2.11 -4.73
C SER A 32 -7.75 -2.63 -5.05
N ASP A 33 -7.57 -3.98 -5.03
CA ASP A 33 -6.27 -4.63 -5.29
C ASP A 33 -5.90 -4.50 -6.77
N PHE A 34 -6.89 -4.61 -7.66
CA PHE A 34 -6.70 -4.35 -9.09
C PHE A 34 -6.22 -2.90 -9.34
N ARG A 35 -6.84 -1.91 -8.67
CA ARG A 35 -6.43 -0.51 -8.80
C ARG A 35 -5.05 -0.21 -8.20
N ALA A 36 -4.68 -0.92 -7.13
CA ALA A 36 -3.37 -0.79 -6.50
C ALA A 36 -2.23 -1.34 -7.35
N GLY A 37 -2.53 -2.27 -8.27
CA GLY A 37 -1.57 -2.86 -9.21
C GLY A 37 -2.11 -4.17 -9.78
N HIS A 38 -1.87 -4.42 -11.07
CA HIS A 38 -2.32 -5.61 -11.78
C HIS A 38 -1.30 -6.03 -12.86
N ILE A 39 -1.44 -7.23 -13.38
CA ILE A 39 -0.63 -7.69 -14.51
C ILE A 39 -1.03 -6.86 -15.75
N ALA A 40 -0.05 -6.28 -16.43
CA ALA A 40 -0.29 -5.42 -17.59
C ALA A 40 -1.22 -6.10 -18.63
N GLY A 41 -2.26 -5.39 -19.04
CA GLY A 41 -3.28 -5.91 -19.97
C GLY A 41 -4.40 -6.70 -19.31
N ALA A 42 -4.43 -6.87 -17.99
CA ALA A 42 -5.51 -7.52 -17.29
C ALA A 42 -6.79 -6.65 -17.25
N SER A 43 -7.94 -7.32 -17.30
CA SER A 43 -9.25 -6.73 -17.04
C SER A 43 -9.82 -7.29 -15.72
N PRO A 44 -10.55 -6.49 -14.92
CA PRO A 44 -11.13 -6.97 -13.68
C PRO A 44 -12.25 -7.98 -13.94
N LEU A 45 -12.29 -9.04 -13.13
CA LEU A 45 -13.30 -10.09 -13.16
C LEU A 45 -13.94 -10.22 -11.78
N GLY A 46 -15.16 -9.76 -11.62
CA GLY A 46 -15.97 -9.91 -10.40
C GLY A 46 -17.30 -10.57 -10.67
N ASP A 47 -18.12 -10.80 -9.62
CA ASP A 47 -19.46 -11.35 -9.76
C ASP A 47 -20.36 -10.42 -10.60
N TYR A 48 -20.09 -9.12 -10.56
CA TYR A 48 -20.86 -8.08 -11.24
C TYR A 48 -20.67 -8.04 -12.78
N ASN A 49 -19.61 -8.66 -13.31
CA ASN A 49 -19.29 -8.63 -14.74
C ASN A 49 -18.85 -9.98 -15.33
N ALA A 50 -18.96 -11.06 -14.58
CA ALA A 50 -18.57 -12.40 -15.04
C ALA A 50 -19.36 -12.83 -16.27
N ASP A 51 -20.67 -12.58 -16.28
CA ASP A 51 -21.56 -12.91 -17.41
C ASP A 51 -21.19 -12.11 -18.66
N ASP A 52 -20.83 -10.84 -18.52
CA ASP A 52 -20.40 -10.00 -19.63
C ASP A 52 -19.13 -10.55 -20.28
N HIS A 53 -18.15 -10.97 -19.49
CA HIS A 53 -16.93 -11.61 -19.99
C HIS A 53 -17.24 -12.93 -20.70
N VAL A 54 -18.08 -13.78 -20.09
CA VAL A 54 -18.46 -15.07 -20.66
C VAL A 54 -19.22 -14.91 -21.98
N LEU A 55 -20.06 -13.90 -22.10
CA LEU A 55 -20.88 -13.67 -23.30
C LEU A 55 -20.10 -12.99 -24.44
N ASN A 56 -19.20 -12.06 -24.12
CA ASN A 56 -18.55 -11.20 -25.11
C ASN A 56 -17.17 -11.70 -25.56
N ILE A 57 -16.49 -12.59 -24.81
CA ILE A 57 -15.22 -13.16 -25.23
C ILE A 57 -15.47 -14.33 -26.17
N ALA A 58 -14.81 -14.33 -27.34
CA ALA A 58 -14.91 -15.41 -28.31
C ALA A 58 -14.33 -16.72 -27.73
N LYS A 59 -15.06 -17.82 -27.81
CA LYS A 59 -14.76 -19.09 -27.13
C LYS A 59 -13.47 -19.78 -27.56
N HIS A 60 -12.90 -19.39 -28.68
CA HIS A 60 -11.59 -19.91 -29.17
C HIS A 60 -10.40 -19.16 -28.61
N ARG A 61 -10.61 -17.98 -28.00
CA ARG A 61 -9.52 -17.19 -27.41
C ARG A 61 -9.04 -17.83 -26.09
N PRO A 62 -7.73 -17.91 -25.85
CA PRO A 62 -7.21 -18.34 -24.56
C PRO A 62 -7.61 -17.34 -23.48
N VAL A 63 -7.99 -17.87 -22.32
CA VAL A 63 -8.35 -17.04 -21.15
C VAL A 63 -7.45 -17.45 -19.99
N LEU A 64 -6.65 -16.52 -19.48
CA LEU A 64 -5.85 -16.67 -18.26
C LEU A 64 -6.50 -15.89 -17.13
N ILE A 65 -6.78 -16.59 -16.05
CA ILE A 65 -7.41 -15.99 -14.86
C ILE A 65 -6.46 -16.10 -13.67
N TYR A 66 -6.32 -15.03 -12.90
CA TYR A 66 -5.53 -15.04 -11.68
C TYR A 66 -6.28 -14.37 -10.52
N CYS A 67 -5.94 -14.79 -9.31
CA CYS A 67 -6.29 -14.15 -8.05
C CYS A 67 -5.02 -13.84 -7.26
N TYR A 68 -5.10 -13.60 -5.96
CA TYR A 68 -3.92 -13.27 -5.17
C TYR A 68 -2.95 -14.46 -5.03
N HIS A 69 -3.46 -15.66 -4.66
CA HIS A 69 -2.66 -16.87 -4.38
C HIS A 69 -2.94 -18.04 -5.34
N GLY A 70 -3.73 -17.87 -6.39
CA GLY A 70 -4.04 -18.94 -7.36
C GLY A 70 -5.19 -19.89 -6.94
N ASN A 71 -5.92 -19.64 -5.85
CA ASN A 71 -7.01 -20.52 -5.37
C ASN A 71 -8.38 -20.09 -5.92
N ALA A 72 -8.78 -18.84 -5.72
CA ALA A 72 -10.09 -18.34 -6.18
C ALA A 72 -10.20 -18.31 -7.71
N SER A 73 -9.10 -18.12 -8.42
CA SER A 73 -9.05 -18.16 -9.89
C SER A 73 -9.41 -19.51 -10.48
N GLN A 74 -9.24 -20.63 -9.76
CA GLN A 74 -9.58 -21.97 -10.24
C GLN A 74 -11.09 -22.14 -10.41
N MET A 75 -11.90 -21.68 -9.45
CA MET A 75 -13.36 -21.68 -9.59
C MET A 75 -13.84 -20.86 -10.79
N ARG A 76 -13.22 -19.69 -11.00
CA ARG A 76 -13.54 -18.82 -12.14
C ARG A 76 -13.11 -19.47 -13.47
N ALA A 77 -11.93 -20.10 -13.49
CA ALA A 77 -11.45 -20.82 -14.67
C ALA A 77 -12.37 -22.00 -15.03
N GLN A 78 -12.85 -22.76 -14.04
CA GLN A 78 -13.82 -23.83 -14.29
C GLN A 78 -15.13 -23.29 -14.90
N LEU A 79 -15.65 -22.17 -14.40
CA LEU A 79 -16.83 -21.52 -14.96
C LEU A 79 -16.65 -21.25 -16.47
N PHE A 80 -15.54 -20.65 -16.88
CA PHE A 80 -15.26 -20.39 -18.30
C PHE A 80 -15.15 -21.69 -19.11
N ALA A 81 -14.53 -22.73 -18.57
CA ALA A 81 -14.44 -24.04 -19.21
C ALA A 81 -15.84 -24.67 -19.41
N ASP A 82 -16.72 -24.58 -18.40
CA ASP A 82 -18.09 -25.08 -18.46
C ASP A 82 -18.94 -24.32 -19.51
N PHE A 83 -18.67 -23.04 -19.71
CA PHE A 83 -19.28 -22.23 -20.78
C PHE A 83 -18.66 -22.45 -22.16
N GLY A 84 -17.78 -23.43 -22.32
CA GLY A 84 -17.31 -23.92 -23.60
C GLY A 84 -16.09 -23.21 -24.19
N PHE A 85 -15.34 -22.46 -23.39
CA PHE A 85 -14.05 -21.93 -23.84
C PHE A 85 -13.06 -23.06 -24.14
N ALA A 86 -12.28 -22.91 -25.22
CA ALA A 86 -11.39 -23.96 -25.69
C ALA A 86 -10.11 -24.09 -24.84
N GLU A 87 -9.57 -22.96 -24.43
CA GLU A 87 -8.32 -22.84 -23.66
C GLU A 87 -8.53 -21.93 -22.45
N VAL A 88 -8.57 -22.52 -21.25
CA VAL A 88 -8.74 -21.79 -19.99
C VAL A 88 -7.64 -22.15 -19.02
N TYR A 89 -7.05 -21.15 -18.42
CA TYR A 89 -5.89 -21.27 -17.55
C TYR A 89 -6.12 -20.54 -16.22
N SER A 90 -5.58 -21.11 -15.15
CA SER A 90 -5.46 -20.46 -13.85
C SER A 90 -3.98 -20.34 -13.47
N LEU A 91 -3.55 -19.15 -13.07
CA LEU A 91 -2.16 -18.89 -12.66
C LEU A 91 -1.90 -19.44 -11.27
N ASP A 92 -0.98 -20.40 -11.17
CA ASP A 92 -0.50 -20.97 -9.90
C ASP A 92 0.28 -19.91 -9.10
N GLY A 93 -0.04 -19.83 -7.80
CA GLY A 93 0.50 -18.80 -6.92
C GLY A 93 -0.02 -17.39 -7.20
N GLY A 94 -0.84 -17.20 -8.26
CA GLY A 94 -1.55 -15.97 -8.57
C GLY A 94 -0.67 -14.74 -8.78
N TYR A 95 -1.20 -13.57 -8.43
CA TYR A 95 -0.51 -12.29 -8.54
C TYR A 95 0.78 -12.23 -7.71
N GLU A 96 0.78 -12.87 -6.56
CA GLU A 96 1.96 -12.96 -5.70
C GLU A 96 3.13 -13.66 -6.40
N ALA A 97 2.89 -14.84 -7.00
CA ALA A 97 3.93 -15.55 -7.76
C ALA A 97 4.37 -14.77 -9.00
N TRP A 98 3.42 -14.10 -9.68
CA TRP A 98 3.74 -13.22 -10.80
C TRP A 98 4.69 -12.09 -10.38
N CYS A 99 4.40 -11.39 -9.29
CA CYS A 99 5.24 -10.32 -8.77
C CYS A 99 6.64 -10.81 -8.38
N LYS A 100 6.77 -12.00 -7.77
CA LYS A 100 8.07 -12.58 -7.42
C LYS A 100 8.99 -12.81 -8.64
N VAL A 101 8.39 -13.13 -9.79
CA VAL A 101 9.16 -13.41 -11.03
C VAL A 101 9.31 -12.17 -11.92
N HIS A 102 8.34 -11.26 -11.85
CA HIS A 102 8.25 -10.07 -12.73
C HIS A 102 8.44 -8.75 -12.03
N ALA A 103 8.67 -8.78 -10.72
CA ALA A 103 9.19 -7.58 -10.13
C ALA A 103 10.39 -7.20 -11.01
N PRO A 104 10.37 -6.01 -11.70
CA PRO A 104 11.61 -5.52 -12.23
C PRO A 104 12.55 -5.60 -11.04
N ALA A 105 13.68 -6.28 -11.21
CA ALA A 105 14.78 -6.09 -10.28
C ALA A 105 14.99 -4.58 -10.33
N ASN A 106 14.36 -3.85 -9.38
CA ASN A 106 14.62 -2.42 -9.27
C ASN A 106 16.09 -2.39 -8.93
N PRO A 107 16.98 -2.01 -9.87
CA PRO A 107 18.42 -2.07 -9.65
C PRO A 107 18.83 -1.17 -8.47
N GLN A 108 17.87 -0.44 -7.90
CA GLN A 108 18.00 0.43 -6.75
C GLN A 108 17.64 -0.27 -5.41
N LEU A 109 17.01 -1.47 -5.42
CA LEU A 109 16.73 -2.19 -4.18
C LEU A 109 17.90 -3.05 -3.77
N THR A 110 18.48 -2.73 -2.61
CA THR A 110 19.54 -3.55 -2.01
C THR A 110 18.98 -4.94 -1.65
N GLU A 111 19.84 -5.97 -1.68
CA GLU A 111 19.45 -7.31 -1.21
C GLU A 111 18.95 -7.28 0.24
N ALA A 112 19.56 -6.42 1.07
CA ALA A 112 19.15 -6.22 2.46
C ALA A 112 17.72 -5.65 2.59
N LEU A 113 17.31 -4.74 1.68
CA LEU A 113 15.94 -4.21 1.66
C LEU A 113 14.94 -5.27 1.17
N GLN A 114 15.31 -6.05 0.15
CA GLN A 114 14.48 -7.15 -0.33
C GLN A 114 14.25 -8.23 0.75
N CYS A 115 15.30 -8.62 1.47
CA CYS A 115 15.19 -9.55 2.61
C CYS A 115 14.30 -8.97 3.73
N TRP A 116 14.45 -7.68 4.04
CA TRP A 116 13.59 -7.03 5.03
C TRP A 116 12.13 -6.97 4.58
N LEU A 117 11.84 -6.64 3.31
CA LEU A 117 10.47 -6.67 2.77
C LEU A 117 9.83 -8.05 2.96
N MET A 118 10.55 -9.13 2.61
CA MET A 118 10.05 -10.50 2.79
C MET A 118 9.84 -10.84 4.27
N ALA A 119 10.73 -10.41 5.16
CA ALA A 119 10.58 -10.62 6.61
C ALA A 119 9.36 -9.89 7.18
N GLN A 120 8.93 -8.80 6.54
CA GLN A 120 7.72 -8.03 6.87
C GLN A 120 6.47 -8.49 6.10
N GLU A 121 6.54 -9.65 5.46
CA GLU A 121 5.45 -10.24 4.66
C GLU A 121 5.05 -9.41 3.42
N PHE A 122 5.95 -8.55 2.93
CA PHE A 122 5.78 -7.85 1.65
C PHE A 122 6.51 -8.61 0.52
N PRO A 123 6.05 -8.47 -0.73
CA PRO A 123 6.80 -8.97 -1.89
C PRO A 123 8.19 -8.33 -1.98
N ALA A 124 9.23 -9.13 -2.26
CA ALA A 124 10.63 -8.73 -2.20
C ALA A 124 11.03 -7.50 -3.04
N ALA A 125 10.26 -7.19 -4.07
CA ALA A 125 10.58 -6.11 -5.00
C ALA A 125 9.47 -5.06 -5.12
N ASP A 126 8.45 -5.13 -4.26
CA ASP A 126 7.31 -4.21 -4.29
C ASP A 126 7.30 -3.29 -3.05
N ILE A 127 7.96 -2.13 -3.19
CA ILE A 127 7.98 -1.09 -2.15
C ILE A 127 6.63 -0.36 -2.00
N HIS A 128 5.69 -0.59 -2.92
CA HIS A 128 4.35 -0.02 -2.90
C HIS A 128 3.28 -1.03 -2.44
N ALA A 129 3.69 -2.26 -2.10
CA ALA A 129 2.80 -3.29 -1.60
C ALA A 129 2.00 -2.80 -0.39
N ARG A 130 0.82 -3.39 -0.19
CA ARG A 130 -0.07 -3.03 0.92
C ARG A 130 -0.53 -4.28 1.64
N THR A 131 -0.51 -4.25 2.96
CA THR A 131 -1.16 -5.27 3.78
C THR A 131 -2.68 -5.17 3.64
N ARG A 132 -3.40 -6.12 4.24
CA ARG A 132 -4.86 -6.09 4.33
C ARG A 132 -5.39 -4.77 4.94
N ASP A 133 -4.66 -4.20 5.90
CA ASP A 133 -5.03 -2.94 6.57
C ASP A 133 -4.54 -1.71 5.82
N GLY A 134 -3.99 -1.90 4.62
CA GLY A 134 -3.50 -0.83 3.77
C GLY A 134 -2.12 -0.28 4.17
N VAL A 135 -1.42 -0.94 5.11
CA VAL A 135 -0.08 -0.51 5.55
C VAL A 135 0.94 -0.80 4.47
N THR A 136 1.76 0.20 4.11
CA THR A 136 2.84 0.08 3.13
C THR A 136 4.16 -0.28 3.81
N PRO A 137 5.21 -0.74 3.06
CA PRO A 137 6.54 -0.92 3.60
C PRO A 137 7.10 0.32 4.30
N LEU A 138 6.86 1.53 3.73
CA LEU A 138 7.30 2.78 4.34
C LEU A 138 6.62 3.05 5.68
N MET A 139 5.31 2.80 5.79
CA MET A 139 4.58 2.89 7.05
C MET A 139 5.10 1.89 8.09
N ARG A 140 5.42 0.66 7.67
CA ARG A 140 5.99 -0.38 8.53
C ARG A 140 7.36 0.06 9.07
N ALA A 141 8.27 0.48 8.20
CA ALA A 141 9.60 0.96 8.60
C ALA A 141 9.53 2.18 9.55
N ALA A 142 8.60 3.11 9.27
CA ALA A 142 8.36 4.27 10.13
C ALA A 142 7.83 3.86 11.52
N GLY A 143 6.91 2.88 11.57
CA GLY A 143 6.36 2.35 12.81
C GLY A 143 7.35 1.54 13.65
N GLU A 144 8.35 0.92 13.01
CA GLU A 144 9.48 0.27 13.69
C GLU A 144 10.54 1.28 14.19
N GLY A 145 10.44 2.55 13.79
CA GLY A 145 11.45 3.56 14.08
C GLY A 145 12.80 3.23 13.44
N ASN A 146 12.79 2.73 12.20
CA ASN A 146 13.98 2.31 11.48
C ASN A 146 14.34 3.34 10.40
N PRO A 147 15.16 4.36 10.71
CA PRO A 147 15.49 5.46 9.81
C PRO A 147 16.26 4.98 8.58
N GLU A 148 17.10 3.94 8.67
CA GLU A 148 17.85 3.40 7.54
C GLU A 148 16.88 2.82 6.49
N ARG A 149 15.88 2.04 6.92
CA ARG A 149 14.88 1.46 6.02
C ARG A 149 13.95 2.51 5.44
N VAL A 150 13.58 3.51 6.23
CA VAL A 150 12.82 4.67 5.72
C VAL A 150 13.60 5.39 4.64
N ALA A 151 14.89 5.68 4.86
CA ALA A 151 15.74 6.33 3.87
C ALA A 151 15.89 5.50 2.58
N GLU A 152 16.12 4.18 2.68
CA GLU A 152 16.22 3.27 1.54
C GLU A 152 14.91 3.22 0.74
N LEU A 153 13.76 3.10 1.41
CA LEU A 153 12.45 3.07 0.77
C LEU A 153 12.12 4.40 0.06
N LEU A 154 12.42 5.53 0.69
CA LEU A 154 12.25 6.85 0.08
C LEU A 154 13.16 7.05 -1.14
N ALA A 155 14.42 6.62 -1.06
CA ALA A 155 15.37 6.66 -2.18
C ALA A 155 14.93 5.74 -3.35
N ALA A 156 14.25 4.65 -3.04
CA ALA A 156 13.67 3.74 -4.03
C ALA A 156 12.35 4.26 -4.63
N GLY A 157 11.82 5.40 -4.15
CA GLY A 157 10.60 6.03 -4.67
C GLY A 157 9.31 5.69 -3.93
N ALA A 158 9.40 5.22 -2.67
CA ALA A 158 8.20 5.04 -1.86
C ALA A 158 7.50 6.38 -1.61
N ASP A 159 6.19 6.42 -1.78
CA ASP A 159 5.39 7.63 -1.60
C ASP A 159 5.01 7.81 -0.10
N PRO A 160 5.51 8.88 0.58
CA PRO A 160 5.21 9.14 1.99
C PRO A 160 3.76 9.56 2.23
N GLN A 161 3.01 9.91 1.17
CA GLN A 161 1.63 10.39 1.27
C GLN A 161 0.58 9.30 1.09
N GLN A 162 0.96 8.06 0.82
CA GLN A 162 0.01 6.96 0.79
C GLN A 162 -0.70 6.82 2.13
N ARG A 163 -1.96 6.40 2.09
CA ARG A 163 -2.83 6.27 3.26
C ARG A 163 -3.17 4.80 3.50
N ASN A 164 -3.16 4.36 4.77
CA ASN A 164 -3.73 3.07 5.15
C ASN A 164 -5.28 3.11 5.18
N ASN A 165 -5.93 2.06 5.65
CA ASN A 165 -7.39 1.99 5.71
C ASN A 165 -8.03 2.95 6.74
N ASP A 166 -7.25 3.46 7.71
CA ASP A 166 -7.69 4.47 8.66
C ASP A 166 -7.39 5.90 8.20
N GLY A 167 -6.83 6.06 7.00
CA GLY A 167 -6.40 7.32 6.46
C GLY A 167 -5.04 7.82 6.96
N ASN A 168 -4.28 7.02 7.73
CA ASN A 168 -2.97 7.43 8.25
C ASN A 168 -1.88 7.33 7.18
N GLN A 169 -0.93 8.28 7.18
CA GLN A 169 0.26 8.31 6.34
C GLN A 169 1.52 7.85 7.10
N ALA A 170 2.65 7.69 6.42
CA ALA A 170 3.92 7.24 7.03
C ALA A 170 4.35 8.10 8.24
N LEU A 171 4.11 9.43 8.19
CA LEU A 171 4.43 10.34 9.29
C LEU A 171 3.70 10.00 10.59
N TRP A 172 2.46 9.52 10.52
CA TRP A 172 1.71 9.04 11.68
C TRP A 172 2.45 7.91 12.39
N PHE A 173 2.94 6.94 11.64
CA PHE A 173 3.66 5.79 12.17
C PHE A 173 5.00 6.18 12.78
N ALA A 174 5.70 7.19 12.24
CA ALA A 174 6.89 7.77 12.85
C ALA A 174 6.56 8.44 14.20
N CYS A 175 5.42 9.09 14.33
CA CYS A 175 4.94 9.60 15.62
C CYS A 175 4.58 8.46 16.60
N VAL A 176 4.09 7.33 16.11
CA VAL A 176 3.81 6.15 16.96
C VAL A 176 5.10 5.57 17.53
N SER A 177 6.15 5.43 16.74
CA SER A 177 7.45 4.90 17.17
C SER A 177 8.28 5.87 18.03
N GLU A 178 7.94 7.16 18.09
CA GLU A 178 8.71 8.24 18.72
C GLU A 178 10.14 8.42 18.21
N ASN A 179 10.44 7.87 17.04
CA ASN A 179 11.75 8.01 16.45
C ASN A 179 11.85 9.33 15.69
N LEU A 180 12.58 10.29 16.26
CA LEU A 180 12.70 11.64 15.71
C LEU A 180 13.49 11.67 14.39
N ASP A 181 14.47 10.79 14.20
CA ASP A 181 15.24 10.72 12.96
C ASP A 181 14.34 10.26 11.80
N THR A 182 13.47 9.29 12.03
CA THR A 182 12.48 8.84 11.08
C THR A 182 11.47 9.96 10.73
N LEU A 183 11.02 10.70 11.73
CA LEU A 183 10.13 11.84 11.56
C LEU A 183 10.79 12.93 10.70
N ASP A 184 12.05 13.27 11.01
CA ASP A 184 12.83 14.28 10.28
C ASP A 184 13.01 13.90 8.82
N LEU A 185 13.34 12.63 8.53
CA LEU A 185 13.47 12.11 7.15
C LEU A 185 12.18 12.27 6.37
N LEU A 186 11.03 11.92 6.94
CA LEU A 186 9.75 12.04 6.28
C LEU A 186 9.36 13.50 6.03
N VAL A 187 9.62 14.38 6.98
CA VAL A 187 9.36 15.82 6.81
C VAL A 187 10.28 16.42 5.74
N ALA A 188 11.56 16.04 5.71
CA ALA A 188 12.51 16.50 4.70
C ALA A 188 12.11 16.18 3.25
N VAL A 189 11.38 15.07 3.02
CA VAL A 189 10.85 14.70 1.71
C VAL A 189 9.44 15.25 1.43
N GLY A 190 8.94 16.14 2.29
CA GLY A 190 7.67 16.86 2.09
C GLY A 190 6.43 16.10 2.59
N ALA A 191 6.57 15.24 3.59
CA ALA A 191 5.39 14.65 4.25
C ALA A 191 4.49 15.76 4.81
N ASN A 192 3.16 15.61 4.62
CA ASN A 192 2.20 16.61 5.06
C ASN A 192 2.01 16.58 6.59
N LEU A 193 2.57 17.58 7.29
CA LEU A 193 2.46 17.74 8.74
C LEU A 193 1.02 17.86 9.24
N ASN A 194 0.15 18.42 8.40
CA ASN A 194 -1.22 18.79 8.73
C ASN A 194 -2.25 17.82 8.11
N HIS A 195 -1.78 16.66 7.64
CA HIS A 195 -2.68 15.63 7.15
C HIS A 195 -3.63 15.16 8.24
N GLN A 196 -4.91 15.09 7.92
CA GLN A 196 -5.96 14.56 8.78
C GLN A 196 -6.36 13.16 8.30
N ASN A 197 -6.36 12.20 9.20
CA ASN A 197 -6.83 10.84 8.93
C ASN A 197 -8.37 10.78 8.85
N ASP A 198 -8.95 9.59 8.76
CA ASP A 198 -10.40 9.43 8.60
C ASP A 198 -11.24 9.88 9.84
N ASN A 199 -10.56 10.09 10.98
CA ASN A 199 -11.15 10.70 12.19
C ASN A 199 -10.90 12.22 12.28
N GLY A 200 -10.31 12.83 11.26
CA GLY A 200 -9.89 14.22 11.28
C GLY A 200 -8.67 14.49 12.18
N ALA A 201 -8.02 13.44 12.70
CA ALA A 201 -6.89 13.59 13.60
C ALA A 201 -5.58 13.85 12.84
N THR A 202 -4.78 14.82 13.33
CA THR A 202 -3.42 15.08 12.84
C THR A 202 -2.37 14.34 13.66
N CYS A 203 -1.14 14.26 13.14
CA CYS A 203 0.01 13.74 13.89
C CYS A 203 0.23 14.52 15.20
N LEU A 204 0.02 15.85 15.21
CA LEU A 204 0.14 16.68 16.40
C LEU A 204 -0.92 16.33 17.45
N MET A 205 -2.17 16.10 17.05
CA MET A 205 -3.24 15.66 17.95
C MET A 205 -2.93 14.30 18.57
N TYR A 206 -2.47 13.34 17.77
CA TYR A 206 -2.07 12.04 18.25
C TYR A 206 -0.92 12.13 19.25
N ALA A 207 0.15 12.87 18.92
CA ALA A 207 1.31 13.02 19.81
C ALA A 207 0.93 13.70 21.13
N ALA A 208 0.05 14.69 21.10
CA ALA A 208 -0.47 15.37 22.28
C ALA A 208 -1.29 14.43 23.17
N SER A 209 -2.21 13.65 22.58
CA SER A 209 -3.09 12.72 23.31
C SER A 209 -2.31 11.52 23.88
N ALA A 210 -1.23 11.12 23.24
CA ALA A 210 -0.34 10.06 23.72
C ALA A 210 0.75 10.56 24.68
N GLY A 211 0.80 11.88 24.96
CA GLY A 211 1.79 12.48 25.86
C GLY A 211 3.24 12.45 25.35
N LYS A 212 3.43 12.35 24.03
CA LYS A 212 4.72 12.25 23.36
C LYS A 212 5.38 13.62 23.19
N THR A 213 5.90 14.16 24.28
CA THR A 213 6.38 15.54 24.37
C THR A 213 7.45 15.86 23.32
N SER A 214 8.42 14.98 23.11
CA SER A 214 9.49 15.15 22.11
C SER A 214 8.97 15.23 20.68
N VAL A 215 7.93 14.44 20.37
CA VAL A 215 7.27 14.45 19.05
C VAL A 215 6.46 15.74 18.88
N VAL A 216 5.71 16.17 19.91
CA VAL A 216 4.98 17.44 19.91
C VAL A 216 5.92 18.61 19.64
N GLU A 217 7.03 18.70 20.39
CA GLU A 217 8.05 19.74 20.21
C GLU A 217 8.60 19.76 18.79
N ARG A 218 8.94 18.58 18.24
CA ARG A 218 9.51 18.44 16.89
C ARG A 218 8.52 18.84 15.82
N LEU A 219 7.25 18.39 15.92
CA LEU A 219 6.19 18.75 14.97
C LEU A 219 5.91 20.26 14.96
N LEU A 220 5.90 20.88 16.16
CA LEU A 220 5.73 22.34 16.29
C LEU A 220 6.91 23.10 15.70
N ALA A 221 8.14 22.61 15.90
CA ALA A 221 9.33 23.20 15.30
C ALA A 221 9.30 23.18 13.76
N PHE A 222 8.69 22.16 13.17
CA PHE A 222 8.45 22.08 11.73
C PHE A 222 7.23 22.91 11.26
N GLY A 223 6.47 23.50 12.17
CA GLY A 223 5.33 24.36 11.82
C GLY A 223 3.99 23.63 11.69
N ALA A 224 3.80 22.51 12.38
CA ALA A 224 2.50 21.86 12.43
C ALA A 224 1.42 22.81 12.97
N ASP A 225 0.26 22.80 12.32
CA ASP A 225 -0.86 23.66 12.65
C ASP A 225 -1.61 23.12 13.88
N ARG A 226 -1.54 23.87 14.97
CA ARG A 226 -2.19 23.54 16.24
C ARG A 226 -3.67 23.90 16.30
N SER A 227 -4.18 24.64 15.31
CA SER A 227 -5.57 25.14 15.27
C SER A 227 -6.54 24.20 14.58
N LEU A 228 -6.02 23.14 13.92
CA LEU A 228 -6.87 22.15 13.25
C LEU A 228 -7.76 21.42 14.26
N LEU A 229 -8.97 21.08 13.81
CA LEU A 229 -9.98 20.37 14.59
C LEU A 229 -10.13 18.95 14.07
N SER A 230 -10.27 17.98 14.98
CA SER A 230 -10.73 16.63 14.65
C SER A 230 -12.21 16.62 14.25
N LEU A 231 -12.75 15.47 13.85
CA LEU A 231 -14.20 15.34 13.59
C LEU A 231 -15.07 15.55 14.85
N ASP A 232 -14.48 15.43 16.04
CA ASP A 232 -15.13 15.68 17.32
C ASP A 232 -14.88 17.10 17.84
N ASP A 233 -14.44 18.03 16.98
CA ASP A 233 -14.13 19.43 17.28
C ASP A 233 -13.04 19.66 18.35
N PHE A 234 -12.10 18.71 18.54
CA PHE A 234 -10.95 18.86 19.43
C PHE A 234 -9.71 19.32 18.70
N THR A 235 -8.99 20.26 19.30
CA THR A 235 -7.63 20.64 18.89
C THR A 235 -6.57 19.73 19.56
N ALA A 236 -5.32 19.82 19.11
CA ALA A 236 -4.19 19.16 19.79
C ALA A 236 -4.04 19.62 21.26
N LEU A 237 -4.39 20.89 21.56
CA LEU A 237 -4.37 21.44 22.91
C LEU A 237 -5.41 20.77 23.81
N ASP A 238 -6.62 20.56 23.31
CA ASP A 238 -7.71 19.93 24.05
C ASP A 238 -7.40 18.45 24.37
N MET A 239 -6.60 17.80 23.49
CA MET A 239 -6.19 16.40 23.64
C MET A 239 -4.94 16.20 24.48
N ALA A 240 -4.25 17.26 24.96
CA ALA A 240 -2.97 17.16 25.63
C ALA A 240 -3.04 16.31 26.92
N ALA A 241 -2.34 15.17 26.94
CA ALA A 241 -2.39 14.19 28.04
C ALA A 241 -1.48 14.57 29.23
N ASN A 242 -0.51 15.47 29.06
CA ASN A 242 0.39 15.91 30.11
C ASN A 242 0.62 17.42 30.07
N LEU A 243 1.20 17.93 31.17
CA LEU A 243 1.43 19.36 31.35
C LEU A 243 2.47 19.91 30.37
N GLU A 244 3.46 19.10 29.98
CA GLU A 244 4.52 19.50 29.05
C GLU A 244 3.97 19.73 27.66
N CYS A 245 3.19 18.77 27.12
CA CYS A 245 2.47 18.93 25.86
C CYS A 245 1.53 20.14 25.89
N LEU A 246 0.78 20.32 27.01
CA LEU A 246 -0.12 21.45 27.19
C LEU A 246 0.62 22.79 27.11
N ASN A 247 1.78 22.90 27.75
CA ASN A 247 2.59 24.11 27.72
C ASN A 247 3.16 24.41 26.35
N LEU A 248 3.71 23.41 25.65
CA LEU A 248 4.22 23.54 24.28
C LEU A 248 3.12 24.01 23.32
N LEU A 249 1.92 23.47 23.45
CA LEU A 249 0.79 23.81 22.58
C LEU A 249 0.21 25.21 22.87
N ARG A 250 0.37 25.75 24.10
CA ARG A 250 -0.04 27.11 24.48
C ARG A 250 0.98 28.17 24.08
N GLU A 251 2.27 27.83 24.01
CA GLU A 251 3.30 28.80 23.67
C GLU A 251 3.09 29.35 22.26
N THR A 252 2.97 30.68 22.14
CA THR A 252 2.99 31.35 20.84
C THR A 252 4.40 31.19 20.26
N PRO A 253 4.55 30.86 18.95
CA PRO A 253 5.88 30.72 18.37
C PRO A 253 6.68 32.00 18.62
N ARG A 254 7.80 31.87 19.34
CA ARG A 254 8.77 32.98 19.41
C ARG A 254 9.21 33.23 17.98
N ARG A 255 8.85 34.39 17.43
CA ARG A 255 9.41 34.88 16.17
C ARG A 255 10.92 34.83 16.32
N VAL A 256 11.57 33.86 15.70
CA VAL A 256 13.02 33.90 15.49
C VAL A 256 13.27 35.15 14.66
N LYS A 257 13.81 36.20 15.27
CA LYS A 257 14.29 37.36 14.52
C LYS A 257 15.35 36.81 13.57
N ALA A 258 15.08 36.92 12.27
CA ALA A 258 16.09 36.71 11.25
C ALA A 258 17.28 37.60 11.67
N ALA A 259 18.44 36.98 11.88
CA ALA A 259 19.70 37.69 12.04
C ALA A 259 19.95 38.36 10.68
N THR A 260 19.88 39.68 10.67
CA THR A 260 20.32 40.55 9.58
C THR A 260 21.82 40.43 9.36
#